data_91b42d00eb8ac3c16503dcb151cb12d2
#
_entry.id   91b42d00eb8ac3c16503dcb151cb12d2
#
_cell.length_a   1.000
_cell.length_b   1.000
_cell.length_c   1.000
_cell.angle_alpha   90.00
_cell.angle_beta   90.00
_cell.angle_gamma   90.00
#
_symmetry.space_group_name_H-M   'P 1'
#
loop_
_entity.id
_entity.type
_entity.pdbx_description
1 polymer ?
#
loop_
_entity_poly.entity_id
_entity_poly.type
_entity_poly.pdbx_seq_one_letter_code
_entity_poly.pdbx_strand_id
1 'polypeptide(L)'
;MLRLVPRPKSVETAWAAIPSVQAAVDLLGLATAMTAGGVTSFEIMSREGIEIVVKHSGSRDPLATKSPYSVLIELSSQRTEGLRDSMEQILEAGLEKGLVLDATICESFEQAKAFWRIRELFGEMQGREGGSIKHDVSVPVANIPAFIEEGNAAARKLIPGCRPLPFGHVGDGNIHYNITQPVGADKAEYLKRWDDMNDVIYKIVLKYGGSVSAEHGVGIVKRDYLPKIKDPVAYDLMKTLKRTLDPKGILNPGKVL
;
A
#
# COMPACT_ATOMS: atom_id res chain seq x y z
N MET A 1 26.41 -4.15 6.02
CA MET A 1 26.87 -4.62 4.68
C MET A 1 25.64 -4.61 3.78
N LEU A 2 25.68 -3.96 2.61
CA LEU A 2 24.61 -3.95 1.62
C LEU A 2 24.96 -4.93 0.50
N ARG A 3 23.98 -5.74 0.07
CA ARG A 3 24.13 -6.60 -1.10
C ARG A 3 23.84 -5.76 -2.35
N LEU A 4 24.81 -5.65 -3.23
CA LEU A 4 24.60 -5.03 -4.54
C LEU A 4 24.06 -6.06 -5.52
N VAL A 5 23.10 -5.62 -6.33
CA VAL A 5 22.52 -6.42 -7.42
C VAL A 5 22.73 -5.69 -8.74
N PRO A 6 22.86 -6.39 -9.88
CA PRO A 6 22.96 -5.75 -11.19
C PRO A 6 21.73 -4.90 -11.47
N ARG A 7 21.93 -3.72 -12.05
CA ARG A 7 20.82 -2.90 -12.56
C ARG A 7 20.12 -3.66 -13.69
N PRO A 8 18.76 -3.72 -13.69
CA PRO A 8 18.02 -4.34 -14.79
C PRO A 8 18.39 -3.69 -16.14
N LYS A 9 18.44 -4.50 -17.19
CA LYS A 9 18.70 -4.05 -18.55
C LYS A 9 17.43 -3.60 -19.27
N SER A 10 16.30 -4.19 -18.91
CA SER A 10 14.97 -3.79 -19.38
C SER A 10 14.01 -3.65 -18.21
N VAL A 11 13.10 -2.70 -18.32
CA VAL A 11 12.01 -2.43 -17.39
C VAL A 11 10.78 -2.09 -18.21
N GLU A 12 9.65 -2.75 -17.93
CA GLU A 12 8.35 -2.45 -18.52
C GLU A 12 7.37 -2.05 -17.42
N THR A 13 6.62 -0.99 -17.66
CA THR A 13 5.63 -0.47 -16.72
C THR A 13 4.26 -0.45 -17.37
N ALA A 14 3.25 -0.94 -16.66
CA ALA A 14 1.87 -0.93 -17.08
C ALA A 14 0.95 -0.37 -16.00
N TRP A 15 -0.20 0.14 -16.43
CA TRP A 15 -1.30 0.54 -15.58
C TRP A 15 -2.54 -0.25 -15.98
N ALA A 16 -3.21 -0.90 -15.03
CA ALA A 16 -4.40 -1.68 -15.28
C ALA A 16 -5.56 -1.29 -14.35
N ALA A 17 -6.74 -1.16 -14.92
CA ALA A 17 -8.00 -1.01 -14.22
C ALA A 17 -8.50 -2.39 -13.79
N ILE A 18 -8.84 -2.56 -12.51
CA ILE A 18 -9.24 -3.85 -11.94
C ILE A 18 -10.56 -3.76 -11.19
N PRO A 19 -11.40 -4.83 -11.20
CA PRO A 19 -12.72 -4.81 -10.59
C PRO A 19 -12.70 -4.88 -9.06
N SER A 20 -11.66 -5.44 -8.45
CA SER A 20 -11.62 -5.68 -7.00
C SER A 20 -10.20 -5.86 -6.49
N VAL A 21 -10.04 -5.80 -5.16
CA VAL A 21 -8.76 -6.11 -4.49
C VAL A 21 -8.39 -7.59 -4.68
N GLN A 22 -9.37 -8.51 -4.74
CA GLN A 22 -9.11 -9.92 -5.03
C GLN A 22 -8.51 -10.08 -6.41
N ALA A 23 -9.02 -9.36 -7.42
CA ALA A 23 -8.46 -9.37 -8.77
C ALA A 23 -7.01 -8.88 -8.82
N ALA A 24 -6.61 -7.93 -7.94
CA ALA A 24 -5.21 -7.53 -7.82
C ALA A 24 -4.32 -8.67 -7.34
N VAL A 25 -4.75 -9.39 -6.29
CA VAL A 25 -4.00 -10.53 -5.74
C VAL A 25 -3.87 -11.66 -6.75
N ASP A 26 -4.97 -11.97 -7.45
CA ASP A 26 -5.00 -13.03 -8.47
C ASP A 26 -4.12 -12.65 -9.70
N LEU A 27 -4.15 -11.38 -10.12
CA LEU A 27 -3.30 -10.87 -11.20
C LEU A 27 -1.82 -10.88 -10.82
N LEU A 28 -1.49 -10.54 -9.57
CA LEU A 28 -0.11 -10.67 -9.06
C LEU A 28 0.36 -12.13 -9.10
N GLY A 29 -0.49 -13.07 -8.68
CA GLY A 29 -0.20 -14.50 -8.76
C GLY A 29 0.06 -14.96 -10.20
N LEU A 30 -0.78 -14.52 -11.15
CA LEU A 30 -0.63 -14.77 -12.57
C LEU A 30 0.68 -14.20 -13.12
N ALA A 31 0.96 -12.93 -12.86
CA ALA A 31 2.17 -12.24 -13.31
C ALA A 31 3.45 -12.90 -12.76
N THR A 32 3.43 -13.28 -11.49
CA THR A 32 4.57 -13.95 -10.83
C THR A 32 4.83 -15.34 -11.46
N ALA A 33 3.78 -16.11 -11.72
CA ALA A 33 3.89 -17.42 -12.34
C ALA A 33 4.44 -17.34 -13.79
N MET A 34 4.01 -16.32 -14.55
CA MET A 34 4.42 -16.15 -15.95
C MET A 34 5.83 -15.58 -16.10
N THR A 35 6.35 -14.86 -15.12
CA THR A 35 7.64 -14.16 -15.20
C THR A 35 8.75 -14.78 -14.36
N ALA A 36 8.46 -15.85 -13.61
CA ALA A 36 9.44 -16.49 -12.70
C ALA A 36 10.16 -15.49 -11.78
N GLY A 37 9.42 -14.50 -11.23
CA GLY A 37 9.95 -13.48 -10.32
C GLY A 37 10.40 -12.19 -11.01
N GLY A 38 10.01 -11.95 -12.26
CA GLY A 38 10.27 -10.70 -12.97
C GLY A 38 9.42 -9.51 -12.53
N VAL A 39 8.39 -9.72 -11.68
CA VAL A 39 7.60 -8.64 -11.09
C VAL A 39 8.45 -7.92 -10.03
N THR A 40 8.73 -6.64 -10.25
CA THR A 40 9.54 -5.81 -9.34
C THR A 40 8.73 -4.78 -8.58
N SER A 41 7.55 -4.40 -9.10
CA SER A 41 6.59 -3.58 -8.38
C SER A 41 5.17 -3.97 -8.76
N PHE A 42 4.29 -3.97 -7.76
CA PHE A 42 2.87 -4.23 -7.95
C PHE A 42 2.06 -3.41 -6.94
N GLU A 43 1.60 -2.24 -7.39
CA GLU A 43 1.00 -1.22 -6.55
C GLU A 43 -0.51 -1.16 -6.76
N ILE A 44 -1.28 -1.35 -5.69
CA ILE A 44 -2.74 -1.13 -5.75
C ILE A 44 -3.08 0.30 -5.36
N MET A 45 -4.10 0.87 -6.01
CA MET A 45 -4.60 2.21 -5.74
C MET A 45 -6.13 2.23 -5.84
N SER A 46 -6.80 2.80 -4.83
CA SER A 46 -8.25 3.01 -4.86
C SER A 46 -8.63 4.11 -5.86
N ARG A 47 -9.78 3.97 -6.51
CA ARG A 47 -10.29 4.93 -7.50
C ARG A 47 -10.40 6.35 -6.95
N GLU A 48 -11.03 6.49 -5.78
CA GLU A 48 -11.19 7.80 -5.15
C GLU A 48 -9.85 8.47 -4.85
N GLY A 49 -8.83 7.69 -4.46
CA GLY A 49 -7.47 8.20 -4.25
C GLY A 49 -6.84 8.70 -5.55
N ILE A 50 -7.00 7.99 -6.67
CA ILE A 50 -6.54 8.44 -7.99
C ILE A 50 -7.21 9.77 -8.38
N GLU A 51 -8.52 9.88 -8.16
CA GLU A 51 -9.29 11.12 -8.46
C GLU A 51 -8.80 12.31 -7.63
N ILE A 52 -8.47 12.10 -6.36
CA ILE A 52 -7.87 13.13 -5.50
C ILE A 52 -6.51 13.58 -6.06
N VAL A 53 -5.66 12.63 -6.45
CA VAL A 53 -4.36 12.97 -7.05
C VAL A 53 -4.53 13.74 -8.34
N VAL A 54 -5.36 13.27 -9.26
CA VAL A 54 -5.64 13.96 -10.53
C VAL A 54 -6.16 15.37 -10.30
N LYS A 55 -7.13 15.53 -9.38
CA LYS A 55 -7.73 16.82 -9.04
C LYS A 55 -6.72 17.86 -8.53
N HIS A 56 -5.78 17.44 -7.70
CA HIS A 56 -4.90 18.37 -6.97
C HIS A 56 -3.48 18.50 -7.53
N SER A 57 -3.03 17.55 -8.37
CA SER A 57 -1.66 17.55 -8.91
C SER A 57 -1.56 17.97 -10.39
N GLY A 58 -2.68 18.06 -11.09
CA GLY A 58 -2.71 18.25 -12.55
C GLY A 58 -2.24 17.02 -13.35
N SER A 59 -2.03 15.87 -12.70
CA SER A 59 -1.78 14.60 -13.38
C SER A 59 -2.98 14.19 -14.22
N ARG A 60 -2.74 13.42 -15.27
CA ARG A 60 -3.82 12.84 -16.09
C ARG A 60 -4.10 11.42 -15.63
N ASP A 61 -5.36 11.04 -15.59
CA ASP A 61 -5.75 9.65 -15.36
C ASP A 61 -5.20 8.79 -16.52
N PRO A 62 -4.46 7.71 -16.22
CA PRO A 62 -3.88 6.86 -17.27
C PRO A 62 -4.89 6.18 -18.18
N LEU A 63 -6.10 5.89 -17.67
CA LEU A 63 -7.17 5.22 -18.40
C LEU A 63 -8.47 6.03 -18.38
N ALA A 64 -9.23 5.92 -19.47
CA ALA A 64 -10.59 6.46 -19.54
C ALA A 64 -11.58 5.60 -18.71
N THR A 65 -11.35 4.31 -18.66
CA THR A 65 -12.14 3.33 -17.91
C THR A 65 -12.05 3.58 -16.41
N LYS A 66 -13.20 3.80 -15.77
CA LYS A 66 -13.30 3.97 -14.32
C LYS A 66 -13.58 2.62 -13.66
N SER A 67 -12.65 2.20 -12.81
CA SER A 67 -12.73 0.96 -12.04
C SER A 67 -12.61 1.25 -10.55
N PRO A 68 -13.09 0.38 -9.65
CA PRO A 68 -12.93 0.56 -8.22
C PRO A 68 -11.49 0.69 -7.75
N TYR A 69 -10.58 0.00 -8.43
CA TYR A 69 -9.14 0.01 -8.15
C TYR A 69 -8.34 0.02 -9.45
N SER A 70 -7.10 0.44 -9.36
CA SER A 70 -6.10 0.25 -10.41
C SER A 70 -4.84 -0.36 -9.81
N VAL A 71 -4.05 -1.03 -10.65
CA VAL A 71 -2.71 -1.48 -10.30
C VAL A 71 -1.67 -0.89 -11.26
N LEU A 72 -0.52 -0.49 -10.70
CA LEU A 72 0.69 -0.20 -11.44
C LEU A 72 1.59 -1.42 -11.33
N ILE A 73 1.99 -1.97 -12.47
CA ILE A 73 2.82 -3.17 -12.56
C ILE A 73 4.15 -2.79 -13.17
N GLU A 74 5.24 -3.21 -12.55
CA GLU A 74 6.57 -3.10 -13.15
C GLU A 74 7.23 -4.48 -13.24
N LEU A 75 7.70 -4.81 -14.42
CA LEU A 75 8.52 -5.96 -14.68
C LEU A 75 9.97 -5.51 -14.94
N SER A 76 10.93 -6.29 -14.51
CA SER A 76 12.33 -6.05 -14.86
C SER A 76 13.08 -7.33 -15.25
N SER A 77 14.09 -7.19 -16.11
CA SER A 77 14.89 -8.31 -16.59
C SER A 77 16.35 -7.93 -16.80
N GLN A 78 17.23 -8.94 -16.70
CA GLN A 78 18.61 -8.87 -17.16
C GLN A 78 18.76 -9.15 -18.67
N ARG A 79 17.66 -9.57 -19.33
CA ARG A 79 17.59 -9.67 -20.79
C ARG A 79 17.15 -8.33 -21.38
N THR A 80 17.57 -8.04 -22.60
CA THR A 80 17.19 -6.80 -23.31
C THR A 80 15.89 -6.92 -24.10
N GLU A 81 15.40 -8.15 -24.33
CA GLU A 81 14.25 -8.45 -25.17
C GLU A 81 13.24 -9.35 -24.46
N GLY A 82 12.01 -9.38 -24.97
CA GLY A 82 10.92 -10.27 -24.53
C GLY A 82 10.17 -9.81 -23.27
N LEU A 83 10.57 -8.71 -22.62
CA LEU A 83 9.89 -8.24 -21.41
C LEU A 83 8.55 -7.59 -21.74
N ARG A 84 8.49 -6.85 -22.85
CA ARG A 84 7.25 -6.26 -23.38
C ARG A 84 6.22 -7.33 -23.71
N ASP A 85 6.63 -8.37 -24.42
CA ASP A 85 5.76 -9.51 -24.79
C ASP A 85 5.22 -10.20 -23.52
N SER A 86 6.06 -10.32 -22.47
CA SER A 86 5.63 -10.88 -21.19
C SER A 86 4.57 -10.01 -20.51
N MET A 87 4.71 -8.69 -20.55
CA MET A 87 3.72 -7.76 -19.99
C MET A 87 2.39 -7.86 -20.76
N GLU A 88 2.44 -7.89 -22.10
CA GLU A 88 1.28 -8.03 -22.97
C GLU A 88 0.53 -9.34 -22.67
N GLN A 89 1.23 -10.46 -22.60
CA GLN A 89 0.64 -11.77 -22.26
C GLN A 89 -0.02 -11.79 -20.89
N ILE A 90 0.57 -11.14 -19.87
CA ILE A 90 -0.02 -11.04 -18.53
C ILE A 90 -1.33 -10.26 -18.57
N LEU A 91 -1.34 -9.12 -19.28
CA LEU A 91 -2.52 -8.26 -19.37
C LEU A 91 -3.63 -8.92 -20.20
N GLU A 92 -3.29 -9.58 -21.31
CA GLU A 92 -4.24 -10.36 -22.11
C GLU A 92 -4.88 -11.48 -21.29
N ALA A 93 -4.07 -12.30 -20.62
CA ALA A 93 -4.58 -13.35 -19.74
C ALA A 93 -5.41 -12.80 -18.58
N GLY A 94 -5.06 -11.60 -18.06
CA GLY A 94 -5.83 -10.88 -17.06
C GLY A 94 -7.19 -10.42 -17.58
N LEU A 95 -7.26 -9.91 -18.81
CA LEU A 95 -8.50 -9.53 -19.50
C LEU A 95 -9.40 -10.75 -19.74
N GLU A 96 -8.85 -11.83 -20.28
CA GLU A 96 -9.58 -13.08 -20.53
C GLU A 96 -10.22 -13.66 -19.24
N LYS A 97 -9.52 -13.54 -18.11
CA LYS A 97 -9.99 -14.01 -16.81
C LYS A 97 -10.90 -13.02 -16.08
N GLY A 98 -11.13 -11.82 -16.63
CA GLY A 98 -11.87 -10.75 -15.98
C GLY A 98 -11.17 -10.13 -14.75
N LEU A 99 -9.87 -10.34 -14.59
CA LEU A 99 -9.04 -9.73 -13.56
C LEU A 99 -8.67 -8.29 -13.92
N VAL A 100 -8.60 -8.00 -15.20
CA VAL A 100 -8.33 -6.69 -15.79
C VAL A 100 -9.54 -6.24 -16.59
N LEU A 101 -9.93 -4.97 -16.47
CA LEU A 101 -11.03 -4.36 -17.24
C LEU A 101 -10.49 -3.54 -18.42
N ASP A 102 -9.33 -2.94 -18.25
CA ASP A 102 -8.65 -2.09 -19.23
C ASP A 102 -7.20 -1.92 -18.79
N ALA A 103 -6.26 -1.78 -19.72
CA ALA A 103 -4.86 -1.59 -19.40
C ALA A 103 -4.12 -0.78 -20.45
N THR A 104 -3.02 -0.17 -20.04
CA THR A 104 -2.05 0.46 -20.94
C THR A 104 -0.63 0.14 -20.48
N ILE A 105 0.25 -0.16 -21.44
CA ILE A 105 1.69 -0.32 -21.19
C ILE A 105 2.38 0.97 -21.59
N CYS A 106 3.35 1.43 -20.81
CA CYS A 106 4.08 2.65 -21.12
C CYS A 106 4.86 2.53 -22.44
N GLU A 107 4.75 3.56 -23.27
CA GLU A 107 5.49 3.69 -24.53
C GLU A 107 6.80 4.48 -24.34
N SER A 108 6.99 5.11 -23.19
CA SER A 108 8.18 5.91 -22.91
C SER A 108 8.48 5.97 -21.42
N PHE A 109 9.73 6.28 -21.09
CA PHE A 109 10.16 6.52 -19.72
C PHE A 109 9.41 7.67 -19.04
N GLU A 110 9.04 8.71 -19.79
CA GLU A 110 8.29 9.84 -19.25
C GLU A 110 6.86 9.45 -18.90
N GLN A 111 6.26 8.54 -19.66
CA GLN A 111 4.94 7.98 -19.32
C GLN A 111 5.02 7.10 -18.07
N ALA A 112 6.05 6.27 -17.93
CA ALA A 112 6.28 5.48 -16.73
C ALA A 112 6.45 6.38 -15.50
N LYS A 113 7.25 7.44 -15.60
CA LYS A 113 7.37 8.46 -14.53
C LYS A 113 6.04 9.12 -14.19
N ALA A 114 5.20 9.40 -15.18
CA ALA A 114 3.89 10.01 -14.94
C ALA A 114 2.98 9.05 -14.16
N PHE A 115 3.02 7.75 -14.42
CA PHE A 115 2.27 6.74 -13.66
C PHE A 115 2.79 6.62 -12.23
N TRP A 116 4.10 6.53 -12.04
CA TRP A 116 4.73 6.52 -10.72
C TRP A 116 4.41 7.78 -9.93
N ARG A 117 4.42 8.95 -10.57
CA ARG A 117 4.05 10.22 -9.94
C ARG A 117 2.65 10.18 -9.33
N ILE A 118 1.66 9.55 -9.99
CA ILE A 118 0.33 9.39 -9.41
C ILE A 118 0.43 8.58 -8.12
N ARG A 119 1.14 7.45 -8.14
CA ARG A 119 1.30 6.58 -6.97
C ARG A 119 2.02 7.28 -5.81
N GLU A 120 3.09 8.01 -6.10
CA GLU A 120 3.90 8.72 -5.10
C GLU A 120 3.12 9.86 -4.43
N LEU A 121 2.28 10.56 -5.17
CA LEU A 121 1.51 11.69 -4.67
C LEU A 121 0.29 11.29 -3.82
N PHE A 122 -0.06 10.01 -3.74
CA PHE A 122 -1.24 9.54 -2.99
C PHE A 122 -1.27 10.06 -1.55
N GLY A 123 -0.19 9.87 -0.81
CA GLY A 123 -0.11 10.29 0.59
C GLY A 123 -0.16 11.80 0.81
N GLU A 124 0.39 12.59 -0.13
CA GLU A 124 0.43 14.04 -0.05
C GLU A 124 -0.91 14.68 -0.45
N MET A 125 -1.46 14.25 -1.59
CA MET A 125 -2.67 14.88 -2.14
C MET A 125 -3.91 14.65 -1.27
N GLN A 126 -3.97 13.57 -0.51
CA GLN A 126 -5.01 13.36 0.49
C GLN A 126 -5.09 14.50 1.52
N GLY A 127 -3.95 15.10 1.87
CA GLY A 127 -3.89 16.25 2.78
C GLY A 127 -4.60 17.51 2.26
N ARG A 128 -4.84 17.60 0.95
CA ARG A 128 -5.63 18.69 0.33
C ARG A 128 -7.13 18.52 0.54
N GLU A 129 -7.56 17.31 0.88
CA GLU A 129 -8.97 16.98 1.16
C GLU A 129 -9.34 17.07 2.66
N GLY A 130 -8.40 17.50 3.52
CA GLY A 130 -8.62 17.68 4.95
C GLY A 130 -7.79 16.76 5.83
N GLY A 131 -8.35 16.32 6.98
CA GLY A 131 -7.71 15.39 7.89
C GLY A 131 -7.62 13.98 7.31
N SER A 132 -6.51 13.30 7.58
CA SER A 132 -6.32 11.90 7.19
C SER A 132 -5.67 11.14 8.35
N ILE A 133 -6.28 10.05 8.78
CA ILE A 133 -5.71 9.10 9.75
C ILE A 133 -5.00 8.03 8.92
N LYS A 134 -3.69 7.92 9.12
CA LYS A 134 -2.81 7.12 8.25
C LYS A 134 -2.29 5.89 8.96
N HIS A 135 -2.41 4.76 8.31
CA HIS A 135 -1.89 3.49 8.78
C HIS A 135 -0.91 2.92 7.74
N ASP A 136 0.26 2.56 8.21
CA ASP A 136 1.26 1.78 7.49
C ASP A 136 1.26 0.39 8.12
N VAL A 137 0.55 -0.54 7.48
CA VAL A 137 0.31 -1.88 8.02
C VAL A 137 0.64 -2.95 6.99
N SER A 138 0.89 -4.17 7.45
CA SER A 138 1.02 -5.31 6.54
C SER A 138 0.12 -6.44 6.98
N VAL A 139 -0.36 -7.21 5.99
CA VAL A 139 -1.07 -8.47 6.20
C VAL A 139 -0.53 -9.50 5.18
N PRO A 140 -0.64 -10.82 5.44
CA PRO A 140 -0.35 -11.81 4.40
C PRO A 140 -1.09 -11.49 3.11
N VAL A 141 -0.43 -11.59 1.98
CA VAL A 141 -0.96 -11.17 0.66
C VAL A 141 -2.36 -11.72 0.39
N ALA A 142 -2.59 -13.00 0.71
CA ALA A 142 -3.90 -13.64 0.55
C ALA A 142 -5.01 -13.01 1.41
N ASN A 143 -4.66 -12.27 2.46
CA ASN A 143 -5.62 -11.66 3.38
C ASN A 143 -5.90 -10.18 3.04
N ILE A 144 -5.18 -9.58 2.08
CA ILE A 144 -5.37 -8.17 1.69
C ILE A 144 -6.82 -7.87 1.31
N PRO A 145 -7.53 -8.68 0.49
CA PRO A 145 -8.90 -8.40 0.11
C PRO A 145 -9.84 -8.33 1.32
N ALA A 146 -9.80 -9.35 2.17
CA ALA A 146 -10.64 -9.42 3.37
C ALA A 146 -10.31 -8.31 4.38
N PHE A 147 -9.03 -7.98 4.55
CA PHE A 147 -8.59 -6.86 5.39
C PHE A 147 -9.15 -5.52 4.90
N ILE A 148 -9.03 -5.22 3.62
CA ILE A 148 -9.52 -3.95 3.05
C ILE A 148 -11.04 -3.86 3.14
N GLU A 149 -11.76 -4.94 2.84
CA GLU A 149 -13.23 -4.97 2.93
C GLU A 149 -13.72 -4.74 4.35
N GLU A 150 -13.21 -5.50 5.33
CA GLU A 150 -13.60 -5.37 6.73
C GLU A 150 -13.16 -4.00 7.30
N GLY A 151 -11.97 -3.54 6.96
CA GLY A 151 -11.46 -2.23 7.35
C GLY A 151 -12.35 -1.10 6.85
N ASN A 152 -12.75 -1.13 5.57
CA ASN A 152 -13.65 -0.14 4.97
C ASN A 152 -15.01 -0.10 5.67
N ALA A 153 -15.58 -1.27 5.96
CA ALA A 153 -16.85 -1.38 6.67
C ALA A 153 -16.74 -0.83 8.11
N ALA A 154 -15.70 -1.22 8.84
CA ALA A 154 -15.45 -0.78 10.20
C ALA A 154 -15.17 0.72 10.31
N ALA A 155 -14.35 1.26 9.41
CA ALA A 155 -14.07 2.70 9.37
C ALA A 155 -15.33 3.54 9.14
N ARG A 156 -16.15 3.15 8.14
CA ARG A 156 -17.42 3.85 7.84
C ARG A 156 -18.46 3.69 8.94
N LYS A 157 -18.45 2.57 9.69
CA LYS A 157 -19.30 2.38 10.86
C LYS A 157 -18.87 3.31 12.01
N LEU A 158 -17.57 3.47 12.24
CA LEU A 158 -17.02 4.35 13.29
C LEU A 158 -17.22 5.83 12.98
N ILE A 159 -16.99 6.23 11.74
CA ILE A 159 -17.11 7.61 11.26
C ILE A 159 -17.89 7.60 9.94
N PRO A 160 -19.22 7.77 9.97
CA PRO A 160 -20.04 7.82 8.76
C PRO A 160 -19.55 8.90 7.79
N GLY A 161 -19.44 8.54 6.51
CA GLY A 161 -18.97 9.44 5.45
C GLY A 161 -17.45 9.58 5.35
N CYS A 162 -16.67 8.93 6.24
CA CYS A 162 -15.21 8.88 6.03
C CYS A 162 -14.86 8.12 4.75
N ARG A 163 -13.71 8.44 4.19
CA ARG A 163 -13.23 7.94 2.90
C ARG A 163 -11.97 7.10 3.09
N PRO A 164 -12.08 5.76 3.23
CA PRO A 164 -10.93 4.88 3.18
C PRO A 164 -10.30 4.87 1.79
N LEU A 165 -9.00 5.14 1.74
CA LEU A 165 -8.21 5.26 0.51
C LEU A 165 -7.02 4.30 0.57
N PRO A 166 -7.25 2.97 0.54
CA PRO A 166 -6.16 2.00 0.57
C PRO A 166 -5.32 2.08 -0.71
N PHE A 167 -4.01 1.99 -0.55
CA PHE A 167 -3.02 1.88 -1.61
C PHE A 167 -1.76 1.22 -1.06
N GLY A 168 -0.90 0.68 -1.91
CA GLY A 168 0.38 0.14 -1.45
C GLY A 168 0.87 -1.08 -2.22
N HIS A 169 1.85 -1.74 -1.62
CA HIS A 169 2.65 -2.82 -2.20
C HIS A 169 1.96 -4.18 -1.98
N VAL A 170 1.24 -4.66 -3.00
CA VAL A 170 0.53 -5.95 -2.89
C VAL A 170 1.51 -7.12 -2.71
N GLY A 171 2.70 -7.02 -3.32
CA GLY A 171 3.68 -8.10 -3.36
C GLY A 171 4.23 -8.55 -2.01
N ASP A 172 4.30 -7.64 -1.04
CA ASP A 172 4.78 -7.92 0.32
C ASP A 172 3.70 -7.71 1.39
N GLY A 173 2.48 -7.38 0.96
CA GLY A 173 1.34 -7.21 1.86
C GLY A 173 1.30 -5.86 2.59
N ASN A 174 2.19 -4.93 2.25
CA ASN A 174 2.21 -3.59 2.85
C ASN A 174 1.12 -2.70 2.23
N ILE A 175 0.16 -2.31 3.08
CA ILE A 175 -0.95 -1.44 2.69
C ILE A 175 -0.90 -0.15 3.50
N HIS A 176 -0.78 0.97 2.81
CA HIS A 176 -1.04 2.28 3.35
C HIS A 176 -2.55 2.47 3.43
N TYR A 177 -3.10 2.12 4.58
CA TYR A 177 -4.53 2.17 4.81
C TYR A 177 -4.91 3.53 5.40
N ASN A 178 -5.06 4.52 4.54
CA ASN A 178 -5.36 5.89 4.91
C ASN A 178 -6.87 6.14 4.90
N ILE A 179 -7.37 6.89 5.87
CA ILE A 179 -8.78 7.21 6.00
C ILE A 179 -8.90 8.73 6.04
N THR A 180 -9.48 9.29 5.00
CA THR A 180 -9.69 10.75 4.89
C THR A 180 -11.05 11.12 5.48
N GLN A 181 -11.15 12.31 6.08
CA GLN A 181 -12.38 12.82 6.67
C GLN A 181 -13.56 12.87 5.69
N PRO A 182 -14.80 12.89 6.19
CA PRO A 182 -15.96 13.22 5.36
C PRO A 182 -15.79 14.58 4.68
N VAL A 183 -16.34 14.74 3.48
CA VAL A 183 -16.29 16.01 2.75
C VAL A 183 -16.96 17.11 3.59
N GLY A 184 -16.27 18.25 3.76
CA GLY A 184 -16.77 19.38 4.53
C GLY A 184 -16.68 19.24 6.06
N ALA A 185 -16.18 18.12 6.59
CA ALA A 185 -16.00 17.96 8.03
C ALA A 185 -14.87 18.84 8.59
N ASP A 186 -14.97 19.22 9.87
CA ASP A 186 -13.90 19.92 10.56
C ASP A 186 -12.71 19.00 10.78
N LYS A 187 -11.53 19.44 10.36
CA LYS A 187 -10.30 18.65 10.44
C LYS A 187 -9.88 18.35 11.88
N ALA A 188 -10.01 19.32 12.79
CA ALA A 188 -9.56 19.16 14.16
C ALA A 188 -10.47 18.18 14.91
N GLU A 189 -11.78 18.28 14.72
CA GLU A 189 -12.74 17.33 15.27
C GLU A 189 -12.55 15.91 14.73
N TYR A 190 -12.29 15.78 13.43
CA TYR A 190 -11.99 14.48 12.83
C TYR A 190 -10.74 13.83 13.42
N LEU A 191 -9.66 14.60 13.59
CA LEU A 191 -8.40 14.08 14.12
C LEU A 191 -8.44 13.71 15.61
N LYS A 192 -9.43 14.17 16.38
CA LYS A 192 -9.68 13.67 17.74
C LYS A 192 -10.07 12.18 17.78
N ARG A 193 -10.54 11.63 16.65
CA ARG A 193 -10.91 10.22 16.52
C ARG A 193 -9.72 9.32 16.11
N TRP A 194 -8.50 9.85 16.18
CA TRP A 194 -7.27 9.14 15.76
C TRP A 194 -7.09 7.81 16.49
N ASP A 195 -7.15 7.83 17.80
CA ASP A 195 -6.92 6.64 18.62
C ASP A 195 -8.04 5.60 18.47
N ASP A 196 -9.29 6.04 18.42
CA ASP A 196 -10.44 5.16 18.16
C ASP A 196 -10.28 4.42 16.82
N MET A 197 -9.86 5.15 15.78
CA MET A 197 -9.67 4.57 14.46
C MET A 197 -8.47 3.60 14.44
N ASN A 198 -7.36 3.96 15.07
CA ASN A 198 -6.21 3.07 15.20
C ASN A 198 -6.61 1.77 15.92
N ASP A 199 -7.36 1.84 17.01
CA ASP A 199 -7.79 0.67 17.77
C ASP A 199 -8.63 -0.28 16.92
N VAL A 200 -9.53 0.26 16.08
CA VAL A 200 -10.35 -0.53 15.18
C VAL A 200 -9.50 -1.19 14.09
N ILE A 201 -8.68 -0.41 13.38
CA ILE A 201 -7.90 -0.92 12.25
C ILE A 201 -6.82 -1.89 12.71
N TYR A 202 -6.11 -1.60 13.80
CA TYR A 202 -5.07 -2.50 14.31
C TYR A 202 -5.63 -3.84 14.80
N LYS A 203 -6.83 -3.87 15.38
CA LYS A 203 -7.51 -5.14 15.72
C LYS A 203 -7.78 -5.99 14.48
N ILE A 204 -8.21 -5.35 13.37
CA ILE A 204 -8.47 -6.06 12.12
C ILE A 204 -7.14 -6.57 11.52
N VAL A 205 -6.08 -5.74 11.51
CA VAL A 205 -4.74 -6.15 11.05
C VAL A 205 -4.27 -7.39 11.81
N LEU A 206 -4.35 -7.37 13.14
CA LEU A 206 -3.93 -8.51 13.97
C LEU A 206 -4.79 -9.75 13.76
N LYS A 207 -6.10 -9.59 13.57
CA LYS A 207 -7.02 -10.68 13.22
C LYS A 207 -6.58 -11.42 11.96
N TYR A 208 -6.05 -10.69 10.97
CA TYR A 208 -5.53 -11.27 9.72
C TYR A 208 -4.05 -11.65 9.79
N GLY A 209 -3.45 -11.71 10.99
CA GLY A 209 -2.05 -12.13 11.17
C GLY A 209 -1.02 -11.11 10.69
N GLY A 210 -1.43 -9.84 10.64
CA GLY A 210 -0.61 -8.73 10.13
C GLY A 210 0.25 -8.04 11.19
N SER A 211 0.91 -6.97 10.75
CA SER A 211 1.70 -6.06 11.57
C SER A 211 1.13 -4.64 11.49
N VAL A 212 1.04 -3.97 12.63
CA VAL A 212 0.59 -2.57 12.71
C VAL A 212 1.66 -1.57 12.24
N SER A 213 2.84 -2.05 11.89
CA SER A 213 3.92 -1.25 11.31
C SER A 213 4.65 -2.08 10.27
N ALA A 214 4.49 -1.70 9.00
CA ALA A 214 5.13 -2.39 7.89
C ALA A 214 6.55 -1.82 7.65
N GLU A 215 6.67 -0.62 7.13
CA GLU A 215 7.96 -0.01 6.75
C GLU A 215 8.36 1.22 7.58
N HIS A 216 7.39 1.96 8.16
CA HIS A 216 7.70 3.20 8.90
C HIS A 216 8.33 2.95 10.28
N GLY A 217 8.27 1.72 10.79
CA GLY A 217 8.71 1.38 12.14
C GLY A 217 7.73 1.85 13.23
N VAL A 218 8.03 1.46 14.46
CA VAL A 218 7.19 1.76 15.63
C VAL A 218 7.31 3.22 16.07
N GLY A 219 8.53 3.73 16.13
CA GLY A 219 8.83 5.10 16.52
C GLY A 219 8.24 5.49 17.88
N ILE A 220 7.67 6.71 17.96
CA ILE A 220 6.93 7.21 19.12
C ILE A 220 5.45 6.85 18.99
N VAL A 221 4.87 7.00 17.82
CA VAL A 221 3.42 6.94 17.57
C VAL A 221 2.82 5.57 17.91
N LYS A 222 3.55 4.50 17.64
CA LYS A 222 3.09 3.12 17.85
C LYS A 222 3.71 2.47 19.11
N ARG A 223 4.55 3.20 19.87
CA ARG A 223 5.24 2.68 21.07
C ARG A 223 4.26 2.11 22.09
N ASP A 224 3.20 2.83 22.40
CA ASP A 224 2.25 2.44 23.44
C ASP A 224 1.29 1.31 23.01
N TYR A 225 1.29 0.97 21.71
CA TYR A 225 0.64 -0.24 21.18
C TYR A 225 1.53 -1.48 21.31
N LEU A 226 2.86 -1.33 21.30
CA LEU A 226 3.80 -2.45 21.26
C LEU A 226 3.58 -3.48 22.38
N PRO A 227 3.42 -3.10 23.67
CA PRO A 227 3.15 -4.05 24.73
C PRO A 227 1.80 -4.76 24.63
N LYS A 228 0.84 -4.20 23.87
CA LYS A 228 -0.49 -4.78 23.68
C LYS A 228 -0.53 -5.83 22.56
N ILE A 229 0.45 -5.78 21.63
CA ILE A 229 0.42 -6.58 20.39
C ILE A 229 1.57 -7.55 20.27
N LYS A 230 2.69 -7.32 20.97
CA LYS A 230 3.85 -8.22 20.95
C LYS A 230 3.66 -9.36 21.96
N ASP A 231 4.22 -10.52 21.61
CA ASP A 231 4.40 -11.59 22.58
C ASP A 231 5.14 -11.05 23.81
N PRO A 232 4.66 -11.32 25.04
CA PRO A 232 5.26 -10.78 26.26
C PRO A 232 6.73 -11.13 26.43
N VAL A 233 7.12 -12.37 26.08
CA VAL A 233 8.52 -12.84 26.18
C VAL A 233 9.40 -12.08 25.19
N ALA A 234 8.92 -11.90 23.94
CA ALA A 234 9.63 -11.13 22.94
C ALA A 234 9.79 -9.67 23.35
N TYR A 235 8.73 -9.06 23.93
CA TYR A 235 8.78 -7.67 24.39
C TYR A 235 9.74 -7.48 25.56
N ASP A 236 9.80 -8.40 26.53
CA ASP A 236 10.76 -8.37 27.64
C ASP A 236 12.20 -8.60 27.17
N LEU A 237 12.40 -9.43 26.16
CA LEU A 237 13.71 -9.61 25.53
C LEU A 237 14.17 -8.32 24.83
N MET A 238 13.27 -7.62 24.12
CA MET A 238 13.58 -6.31 23.51
C MET A 238 14.04 -5.30 24.56
N LYS A 239 13.36 -5.20 25.71
CA LYS A 239 13.77 -4.34 26.83
C LYS A 239 15.12 -4.73 27.41
N THR A 240 15.36 -6.02 27.54
CA THR A 240 16.63 -6.55 28.05
C THR A 240 17.78 -6.19 27.13
N LEU A 241 17.62 -6.41 25.82
CA LEU A 241 18.61 -6.02 24.81
C LEU A 241 18.86 -4.50 24.84
N LYS A 242 17.80 -3.70 24.90
CA LYS A 242 17.93 -2.24 25.00
C LYS A 242 18.74 -1.83 26.22
N ARG A 243 18.44 -2.34 27.41
CA ARG A 243 19.17 -2.03 28.66
C ARG A 243 20.62 -2.48 28.63
N THR A 244 20.88 -3.64 28.04
CA THR A 244 22.24 -4.21 27.94
C THR A 244 23.13 -3.41 27.00
N LEU A 245 22.60 -3.00 25.83
CA LEU A 245 23.37 -2.29 24.80
C LEU A 245 23.41 -0.78 25.02
N ASP A 246 22.42 -0.24 25.72
CA ASP A 246 22.29 1.19 26.04
C ASP A 246 21.96 1.41 27.52
N PRO A 247 22.90 1.07 28.44
CA PRO A 247 22.66 1.18 29.89
C PRO A 247 22.46 2.64 30.35
N LYS A 248 22.90 3.62 29.56
CA LYS A 248 22.73 5.04 29.84
C LYS A 248 21.45 5.63 29.25
N GLY A 249 20.71 4.88 28.42
CA GLY A 249 19.47 5.33 27.77
C GLY A 249 19.64 6.52 26.82
N ILE A 250 20.84 6.65 26.21
CA ILE A 250 21.16 7.79 25.33
C ILE A 250 20.94 7.53 23.85
N LEU A 251 20.76 6.26 23.45
CA LEU A 251 20.54 5.87 22.08
C LEU A 251 19.05 5.94 21.74
N ASN A 252 18.68 6.99 21.02
CA ASN A 252 17.31 7.22 20.52
C ASN A 252 16.23 7.07 21.62
N PRO A 253 16.31 7.86 22.71
CA PRO A 253 15.46 7.69 23.89
C PRO A 253 13.98 7.90 23.58
N GLY A 254 13.10 7.08 24.18
CA GLY A 254 11.65 7.17 24.04
C GLY A 254 11.10 6.76 22.67
N LYS A 255 11.89 6.09 21.84
CA LYS A 255 11.45 5.50 20.56
C LYS A 255 11.43 3.97 20.73
N VAL A 256 10.35 3.34 20.25
CA VAL A 256 10.10 1.90 20.28
C VAL A 256 9.86 1.38 21.72
N LEU A 257 10.78 1.68 22.63
CA LEU A 257 10.77 1.26 24.04
C LEU A 257 10.95 2.46 24.97
#